data_e2c031ebcacc077db34bf54116fd2a83
#
_entry.id   e2c031ebcacc077db34bf54116fd2a83
#
_cell.length_a   1.000
_cell.length_b   1.000
_cell.length_c   1.000
_cell.angle_alpha   90.00
_cell.angle_beta   90.00
_cell.angle_gamma   90.00
#
_symmetry.space_group_name_H-M   'P 1'
#
loop_
_entity.id
_entity.type
_entity.pdbx_description
1 polymer ?
#
loop_
_entity_poly.entity_id
_entity_poly.type
_entity_poly.pdbx_seq_one_letter_code
_entity_poly.pdbx_strand_id
1 'polypeptide(L)'
;MGAGAVRMARPHTANPHGHVEPHSFDLQTVPVAGQTVEELAAEAIGVTLETTPGIAATAIAYRSEQHARAVRAAMARQQLTNYELVPEVVAALEFAQSTGDIRGISSLVVYDLGSSGLSVSVVDTQSREIRYSERTSDISGDYLDSLIREQQIASGRIAHPPDAAGLAALDGLCREAKEQLSTNTAVALPSEQGLVLLAQENFESLIMLAIESSARMARDVITRSDRPVHGVLAIGGCARIPLVAKVLERWMGVPVIVPQSPETVVARGAALLARPVQPEAAAAGAVLDDELSPAWLSTPPKKRGKREISGAVLTVSALAVVAAIGLGLGYGPQVLQRDSHSEGSPTVPTTTSPRTTTLDPQIAVAPATPSETPAESVAAPPPRRATTEPPPPPAPGPNTIVVPGLPPIVVPTIPPEVFPFPPPPPR
;
A
#
# COMPACT_ATOMS: atom_id res chain seq x y z
N MET A 1 7.25 -4.37 -9.36
CA MET A 1 5.86 -4.34 -9.86
C MET A 1 4.94 -4.09 -8.67
N GLY A 2 4.19 -2.98 -8.67
CA GLY A 2 3.21 -2.65 -7.62
C GLY A 2 1.78 -2.95 -8.09
N ALA A 3 0.83 -3.15 -7.16
CA ALA A 3 -0.57 -3.41 -7.53
C ALA A 3 -1.23 -2.28 -8.36
N GLY A 4 -0.76 -1.03 -8.21
CA GLY A 4 -1.30 0.10 -8.95
C GLY A 4 -0.62 0.37 -10.30
N ALA A 5 0.61 -0.08 -10.51
CA ALA A 5 1.35 0.14 -11.76
C ALA A 5 2.56 -0.77 -11.91
N VAL A 6 2.89 -1.08 -13.16
CA VAL A 6 4.19 -1.62 -13.56
C VAL A 6 5.14 -0.45 -13.83
N ARG A 7 6.29 -0.46 -13.17
CA ARG A 7 7.33 0.54 -13.40
C ARG A 7 8.55 -0.13 -14.01
N MET A 8 9.01 0.43 -15.11
CA MET A 8 10.19 -0.01 -15.83
C MET A 8 11.24 1.09 -15.80
N ALA A 9 12.49 0.69 -15.67
CA ALA A 9 13.64 1.58 -15.68
C ALA A 9 14.69 1.05 -16.65
N ARG A 10 15.26 1.93 -17.46
CA ARG A 10 16.36 1.62 -18.35
C ARG A 10 17.49 2.61 -18.10
N PRO A 11 18.72 2.15 -17.75
CA PRO A 11 19.85 3.04 -17.60
C PRO A 11 20.14 3.78 -18.92
N HIS A 12 20.41 5.07 -18.87
CA HIS A 12 20.93 5.78 -20.02
C HIS A 12 22.30 5.24 -20.38
N THR A 13 22.46 4.75 -21.60
CA THR A 13 23.76 4.46 -22.15
C THR A 13 24.46 5.78 -22.47
N ALA A 14 25.65 6.00 -21.91
CA ALA A 14 26.41 7.20 -22.16
C ALA A 14 26.61 7.40 -23.68
N ASN A 15 26.13 8.53 -24.21
CA ASN A 15 26.55 8.99 -25.52
C ASN A 15 28.03 9.30 -25.44
N PRO A 16 28.86 8.96 -26.47
CA PRO A 16 30.32 9.14 -26.44
C PRO A 16 30.78 10.59 -26.24
N HIS A 17 29.88 11.57 -26.25
CA HIS A 17 30.15 13.01 -26.11
C HIS A 17 29.33 13.71 -25.01
N GLY A 18 28.58 13.01 -24.17
CA GLY A 18 27.77 13.61 -23.11
C GLY A 18 28.24 13.18 -21.72
N HIS A 19 28.36 14.15 -20.80
CA HIS A 19 28.37 13.84 -19.38
C HIS A 19 27.00 13.27 -19.02
N VAL A 20 26.90 11.93 -18.95
CA VAL A 20 25.74 11.28 -18.36
C VAL A 20 25.98 11.27 -16.87
N GLU A 21 25.06 11.89 -16.11
CA GLU A 21 25.08 11.73 -14.67
C GLU A 21 25.00 10.23 -14.34
N PRO A 22 25.92 9.70 -13.52
CA PRO A 22 25.80 8.33 -13.04
C PRO A 22 24.42 8.19 -12.39
N HIS A 23 23.61 7.22 -12.81
CA HIS A 23 22.25 6.94 -12.33
C HIS A 23 21.08 7.67 -13.04
N SER A 24 21.26 8.14 -14.24
CA SER A 24 20.17 8.58 -15.10
C SER A 24 19.44 7.38 -15.72
N PHE A 25 18.10 7.40 -15.62
CA PHE A 25 17.24 6.32 -16.12
C PHE A 25 16.07 6.88 -16.93
N ASP A 26 15.76 6.22 -18.04
CA ASP A 26 14.44 6.33 -18.67
C ASP A 26 13.43 5.55 -17.84
N LEU A 27 12.39 6.23 -17.35
CA LEU A 27 11.38 5.65 -16.51
C LEU A 27 10.06 5.56 -17.28
N GLN A 28 9.45 4.38 -17.27
CA GLN A 28 8.12 4.16 -17.82
C GLN A 28 7.20 3.61 -16.73
N THR A 29 6.00 4.16 -16.64
CA THR A 29 4.96 3.69 -15.72
C THR A 29 3.72 3.30 -16.52
N VAL A 30 3.27 2.06 -16.35
CA VAL A 30 2.06 1.53 -16.99
C VAL A 30 1.04 1.24 -15.88
N PRO A 31 -0.09 1.96 -15.83
CA PRO A 31 -1.12 1.73 -14.82
C PRO A 31 -1.77 0.36 -15.01
N VAL A 32 -2.09 -0.31 -13.92
CA VAL A 32 -2.80 -1.59 -13.95
C VAL A 32 -4.28 -1.32 -14.22
N ALA A 33 -4.81 -1.90 -15.29
CA ALA A 33 -6.20 -1.79 -15.69
C ALA A 33 -6.71 -3.13 -16.24
N GLY A 34 -7.60 -3.79 -15.51
CA GLY A 34 -8.37 -4.93 -16.01
C GLY A 34 -7.65 -6.27 -16.14
N GLN A 35 -6.33 -6.33 -15.95
CA GLN A 35 -5.53 -7.56 -15.98
C GLN A 35 -4.62 -7.68 -14.77
N THR A 36 -3.99 -8.84 -14.58
CA THR A 36 -3.03 -9.01 -13.48
C THR A 36 -1.77 -8.20 -13.73
N VAL A 37 -1.11 -7.76 -12.65
CA VAL A 37 0.12 -6.97 -12.76
C VAL A 37 1.25 -7.75 -13.46
N GLU A 38 1.27 -9.06 -13.30
CA GLU A 38 2.26 -9.94 -13.90
C GLU A 38 2.06 -10.07 -15.42
N GLU A 39 0.82 -10.15 -15.88
CA GLU A 39 0.48 -10.18 -17.32
C GLU A 39 0.81 -8.84 -17.98
N LEU A 40 0.40 -7.74 -17.34
CA LEU A 40 0.74 -6.40 -17.81
C LEU A 40 2.26 -6.19 -17.88
N ALA A 41 3.01 -6.70 -16.90
CA ALA A 41 4.45 -6.59 -16.90
C ALA A 41 5.09 -7.38 -18.04
N ALA A 42 4.64 -8.61 -18.30
CA ALA A 42 5.14 -9.43 -19.40
C ALA A 42 4.84 -8.77 -20.76
N GLU A 43 3.64 -8.24 -20.95
CA GLU A 43 3.25 -7.52 -22.16
C GLU A 43 4.10 -6.25 -22.36
N ALA A 44 4.22 -5.42 -21.32
CA ALA A 44 4.99 -4.18 -21.37
C ALA A 44 6.48 -4.44 -21.67
N ILE A 45 7.06 -5.52 -21.12
CA ILE A 45 8.43 -5.94 -21.42
C ILE A 45 8.52 -6.40 -22.87
N GLY A 46 7.58 -7.23 -23.35
CA GLY A 46 7.56 -7.69 -24.73
C GLY A 46 7.55 -6.53 -25.72
N VAL A 47 6.62 -5.58 -25.56
CA VAL A 47 6.54 -4.37 -26.37
C VAL A 47 7.83 -3.54 -26.31
N THR A 48 8.43 -3.41 -25.12
CA THR A 48 9.67 -2.65 -24.96
C THR A 48 10.84 -3.32 -25.67
N LEU A 49 10.95 -4.64 -25.63
CA LEU A 49 11.99 -5.40 -26.33
C LEU A 49 11.85 -5.31 -27.85
N GLU A 50 10.63 -5.30 -28.37
CA GLU A 50 10.34 -5.14 -29.80
C GLU A 50 10.63 -3.72 -30.30
N THR A 51 10.26 -2.71 -29.51
CA THR A 51 10.39 -1.29 -29.92
C THR A 51 11.76 -0.69 -29.65
N THR A 52 12.53 -1.30 -28.76
CA THR A 52 13.86 -0.77 -28.36
C THR A 52 14.96 -1.77 -28.65
N PRO A 53 15.61 -1.69 -29.81
CA PRO A 53 16.74 -2.57 -30.11
C PRO A 53 17.92 -2.31 -29.18
N GLY A 54 18.66 -3.37 -28.84
CA GLY A 54 19.89 -3.28 -28.04
C GLY A 54 19.71 -3.51 -26.54
N ILE A 55 18.51 -3.86 -26.05
CA ILE A 55 18.32 -4.34 -24.69
C ILE A 55 18.93 -5.73 -24.57
N ALA A 56 20.08 -5.83 -23.88
CA ALA A 56 20.82 -7.08 -23.74
C ALA A 56 20.31 -7.96 -22.59
N ALA A 57 19.67 -7.37 -21.58
CA ALA A 57 19.24 -8.06 -20.37
C ALA A 57 18.00 -7.42 -19.76
N THR A 58 17.20 -8.23 -19.09
CA THR A 58 16.00 -7.78 -18.35
C THR A 58 16.04 -8.39 -16.94
N ALA A 59 15.82 -7.56 -15.91
CA ALA A 59 15.61 -8.05 -14.55
C ALA A 59 14.22 -7.65 -14.07
N ILE A 60 13.55 -8.58 -13.40
CA ILE A 60 12.18 -8.40 -12.89
C ILE A 60 12.20 -8.58 -11.39
N ALA A 61 11.81 -7.53 -10.66
CA ALA A 61 11.75 -7.60 -9.21
C ALA A 61 10.51 -8.34 -8.73
N TYR A 62 10.69 -9.24 -7.76
CA TYR A 62 9.61 -10.00 -7.12
C TYR A 62 9.65 -9.87 -5.59
N ARG A 63 8.47 -9.95 -4.96
CA ARG A 63 8.29 -9.78 -3.50
C ARG A 63 8.12 -11.08 -2.72
N SER A 64 7.76 -12.18 -3.39
CA SER A 64 7.56 -13.49 -2.78
C SER A 64 7.74 -14.60 -3.81
N GLU A 65 7.97 -15.83 -3.37
CA GLU A 65 8.07 -16.97 -4.27
C GLU A 65 6.78 -17.24 -5.06
N GLN A 66 5.62 -16.95 -4.46
CA GLN A 66 4.35 -17.03 -5.17
C GLN A 66 4.29 -16.01 -6.31
N HIS A 67 4.70 -14.76 -6.05
CA HIS A 67 4.79 -13.72 -7.06
C HIS A 67 5.81 -14.07 -8.15
N ALA A 68 6.98 -14.62 -7.78
CA ALA A 68 7.98 -15.09 -8.74
C ALA A 68 7.43 -16.17 -9.68
N ARG A 69 6.63 -17.11 -9.16
CA ARG A 69 5.97 -18.14 -9.98
C ARG A 69 4.95 -17.54 -10.95
N ALA A 70 4.14 -16.58 -10.48
CA ALA A 70 3.15 -15.89 -11.32
C ALA A 70 3.83 -15.10 -12.44
N VAL A 71 4.95 -14.41 -12.14
CA VAL A 71 5.77 -13.73 -13.14
C VAL A 71 6.33 -14.69 -14.16
N ARG A 72 6.94 -15.82 -13.74
CA ARG A 72 7.45 -16.85 -14.67
C ARG A 72 6.35 -17.37 -15.58
N ALA A 73 5.15 -17.61 -15.06
CA ALA A 73 4.02 -18.07 -15.85
C ALA A 73 3.56 -17.01 -16.87
N ALA A 74 3.52 -15.74 -16.50
CA ALA A 74 3.17 -14.65 -17.41
C ALA A 74 4.23 -14.48 -18.52
N MET A 75 5.51 -14.48 -18.17
CA MET A 75 6.63 -14.40 -19.13
C MET A 75 6.63 -15.58 -20.11
N ALA A 76 6.35 -16.79 -19.61
CA ALA A 76 6.25 -17.97 -20.47
C ALA A 76 5.11 -17.89 -21.48
N ARG A 77 3.95 -17.33 -21.10
CA ARG A 77 2.82 -17.09 -22.03
C ARG A 77 3.20 -16.14 -23.17
N GLN A 78 4.07 -15.16 -22.90
CA GLN A 78 4.61 -14.21 -23.88
C GLN A 78 5.89 -14.72 -24.57
N GLN A 79 6.29 -15.97 -24.32
CA GLN A 79 7.51 -16.60 -24.87
C GLN A 79 8.81 -15.82 -24.55
N LEU A 80 8.81 -15.05 -23.48
CA LEU A 80 9.97 -14.29 -23.02
C LEU A 80 10.85 -15.17 -22.12
N THR A 81 12.10 -15.40 -22.52
CA THR A 81 13.03 -16.31 -21.82
C THR A 81 14.28 -15.60 -21.27
N ASN A 82 14.67 -14.45 -21.87
CA ASN A 82 15.87 -13.73 -21.49
C ASN A 82 15.56 -12.71 -20.38
N TYR A 83 15.33 -13.20 -19.16
CA TYR A 83 15.14 -12.35 -18.00
C TYR A 83 15.66 -13.02 -16.72
N GLU A 84 16.01 -12.22 -15.73
CA GLU A 84 16.41 -12.64 -14.39
C GLU A 84 15.37 -12.17 -13.37
N LEU A 85 15.09 -12.98 -12.35
CA LEU A 85 14.23 -12.60 -11.22
C LEU A 85 15.10 -12.16 -10.05
N VAL A 86 14.79 -10.98 -9.50
CA VAL A 86 15.54 -10.36 -8.41
C VAL A 86 14.57 -10.03 -7.25
N PRO A 87 14.91 -10.35 -5.98
CA PRO A 87 14.09 -9.91 -4.84
C PRO A 87 13.97 -8.37 -4.79
N GLU A 88 12.76 -7.82 -4.55
CA GLU A 88 12.53 -6.36 -4.47
C GLU A 88 13.48 -5.68 -3.48
N VAL A 89 13.74 -6.32 -2.33
CA VAL A 89 14.63 -5.82 -1.29
C VAL A 89 16.08 -5.70 -1.80
N VAL A 90 16.56 -6.71 -2.56
CA VAL A 90 17.91 -6.70 -3.14
C VAL A 90 18.03 -5.62 -4.21
N ALA A 91 17.01 -5.46 -5.04
CA ALA A 91 16.96 -4.38 -6.03
C ALA A 91 16.98 -3.00 -5.36
N ALA A 92 16.19 -2.79 -4.30
CA ALA A 92 16.20 -1.53 -3.56
C ALA A 92 17.56 -1.22 -2.95
N LEU A 93 18.20 -2.23 -2.38
CA LEU A 93 19.54 -2.11 -1.79
C LEU A 93 20.60 -1.75 -2.85
N GLU A 94 20.57 -2.40 -4.02
CA GLU A 94 21.47 -2.10 -5.13
C GLU A 94 21.40 -0.63 -5.54
N PHE A 95 20.17 -0.12 -5.72
CA PHE A 95 19.99 1.28 -6.07
C PHE A 95 20.56 2.22 -4.99
N ALA A 96 20.20 1.99 -3.72
CA ALA A 96 20.66 2.83 -2.61
C ALA A 96 22.19 2.77 -2.40
N GLN A 97 22.82 1.64 -2.70
CA GLN A 97 24.29 1.52 -2.72
C GLN A 97 24.90 2.31 -3.88
N SER A 98 24.29 2.22 -5.05
CA SER A 98 24.79 2.89 -6.26
C SER A 98 24.75 4.42 -6.13
N THR A 99 23.71 4.98 -5.50
CA THR A 99 23.61 6.42 -5.22
C THR A 99 24.48 6.86 -4.04
N GLY A 100 24.94 5.93 -3.23
CA GLY A 100 25.70 6.21 -2.02
C GLY A 100 24.86 6.64 -0.82
N ASP A 101 23.54 6.57 -0.91
CA ASP A 101 22.60 6.98 0.15
C ASP A 101 22.79 6.19 1.45
N ILE A 102 23.24 4.94 1.37
CA ILE A 102 23.44 4.04 2.51
C ILE A 102 24.92 3.78 2.83
N ARG A 103 25.80 4.70 2.40
CA ARG A 103 27.25 4.57 2.65
C ARG A 103 27.55 4.50 4.15
N GLY A 104 28.28 3.47 4.58
CA GLY A 104 28.66 3.27 5.97
C GLY A 104 27.59 2.60 6.85
N ILE A 105 26.43 2.28 6.31
CA ILE A 105 25.37 1.53 7.00
C ILE A 105 25.56 0.04 6.74
N SER A 106 25.79 -0.75 7.80
CA SER A 106 26.00 -2.21 7.70
C SER A 106 24.72 -3.03 7.82
N SER A 107 23.71 -2.51 8.53
CA SER A 107 22.40 -3.17 8.71
C SER A 107 21.30 -2.13 8.53
N LEU A 108 20.33 -2.43 7.71
CA LEU A 108 19.32 -1.51 7.22
C LEU A 108 17.92 -2.12 7.31
N VAL A 109 16.94 -1.31 7.66
CA VAL A 109 15.54 -1.64 7.42
C VAL A 109 15.15 -1.13 6.03
N VAL A 110 14.65 -2.00 5.16
CA VAL A 110 13.92 -1.61 3.96
C VAL A 110 12.44 -1.59 4.30
N TYR A 111 11.85 -0.39 4.29
CA TYR A 111 10.44 -0.13 4.56
C TYR A 111 9.78 0.26 3.25
N ASP A 112 8.96 -0.62 2.68
CA ASP A 112 8.26 -0.39 1.41
C ASP A 112 6.76 -0.27 1.64
N LEU A 113 6.25 0.97 1.60
CA LEU A 113 4.83 1.26 1.69
C LEU A 113 4.27 1.57 0.29
N GLY A 114 3.69 0.54 -0.30
CA GLY A 114 3.09 0.57 -1.63
C GLY A 114 1.58 0.75 -1.61
N SER A 115 0.95 0.71 -2.81
CA SER A 115 -0.51 0.79 -2.96
C SER A 115 -1.24 -0.36 -2.26
N SER A 116 -0.74 -1.58 -2.33
CA SER A 116 -1.42 -2.80 -1.85
C SER A 116 -0.90 -3.35 -0.52
N GLY A 117 0.02 -2.67 0.15
CA GLY A 117 0.55 -3.13 1.44
C GLY A 117 1.88 -2.55 1.82
N LEU A 118 2.31 -2.94 3.00
CA LEU A 118 3.59 -2.62 3.62
C LEU A 118 4.46 -3.88 3.67
N SER A 119 5.69 -3.78 3.21
CA SER A 119 6.74 -4.77 3.44
C SER A 119 7.85 -4.14 4.26
N VAL A 120 8.30 -4.85 5.29
CA VAL A 120 9.42 -4.43 6.14
C VAL A 120 10.43 -5.56 6.19
N SER A 121 11.69 -5.26 5.86
CA SER A 121 12.75 -6.25 5.82
C SER A 121 14.01 -5.71 6.50
N VAL A 122 14.65 -6.49 7.36
CA VAL A 122 15.98 -6.20 7.90
C VAL A 122 17.01 -6.90 7.04
N VAL A 123 17.98 -6.15 6.52
CA VAL A 123 18.99 -6.64 5.60
C VAL A 123 20.40 -6.27 6.04
N ASP A 124 21.33 -7.15 5.80
CA ASP A 124 22.75 -6.85 5.84
C ASP A 124 23.19 -6.24 4.52
N THR A 125 23.75 -5.04 4.54
CA THR A 125 24.07 -4.28 3.32
C THR A 125 25.26 -4.85 2.57
N GLN A 126 26.16 -5.59 3.22
CA GLN A 126 27.34 -6.18 2.59
C GLN A 126 27.04 -7.52 1.95
N SER A 127 26.43 -8.44 2.72
CA SER A 127 26.08 -9.78 2.23
C SER A 127 24.79 -9.80 1.40
N ARG A 128 23.97 -8.74 1.47
CA ARG A 128 22.61 -8.64 0.88
C ARG A 128 21.66 -9.71 1.42
N GLU A 129 21.98 -10.27 2.58
CA GLU A 129 21.14 -11.28 3.23
C GLU A 129 19.96 -10.62 3.93
N ILE A 130 18.76 -11.11 3.63
CA ILE A 130 17.53 -10.73 4.32
C ILE A 130 17.46 -11.53 5.60
N ARG A 131 17.62 -10.85 6.76
CA ARG A 131 17.60 -11.48 8.08
C ARG A 131 16.20 -11.84 8.55
N TYR A 132 15.29 -10.91 8.35
CA TYR A 132 13.88 -11.10 8.66
C TYR A 132 13.04 -10.20 7.77
N SER A 133 11.86 -10.66 7.40
CA SER A 133 10.94 -9.90 6.55
C SER A 133 9.49 -10.22 6.93
N GLU A 134 8.67 -9.19 6.98
CA GLU A 134 7.24 -9.30 7.23
C GLU A 134 6.46 -8.42 6.27
N ARG A 135 5.25 -8.85 5.90
CA ARG A 135 4.37 -8.10 4.99
C ARG A 135 2.95 -8.11 5.54
N THR A 136 2.26 -6.96 5.40
CA THR A 136 0.82 -6.84 5.65
C THR A 136 0.13 -6.11 4.50
N SER A 137 -1.13 -6.43 4.25
CA SER A 137 -2.04 -5.67 3.39
C SER A 137 -2.90 -4.68 4.16
N ASP A 138 -2.93 -4.75 5.49
CA ASP A 138 -3.80 -3.95 6.35
C ASP A 138 -3.43 -2.47 6.34
N ILE A 139 -2.15 -2.18 6.05
CA ILE A 139 -1.63 -0.83 5.89
C ILE A 139 -1.09 -0.69 4.48
N SER A 140 -1.72 0.16 3.69
CA SER A 140 -1.46 0.29 2.25
C SER A 140 -1.87 1.66 1.74
N GLY A 141 -1.38 2.05 0.57
CA GLY A 141 -1.82 3.27 -0.10
C GLY A 141 -3.32 3.26 -0.39
N ASP A 142 -3.88 2.12 -0.77
CA ASP A 142 -5.32 1.95 -1.04
C ASP A 142 -6.15 2.06 0.25
N TYR A 143 -5.60 1.60 1.39
CA TYR A 143 -6.22 1.84 2.69
C TYR A 143 -6.22 3.33 3.05
N LEU A 144 -5.13 4.06 2.81
CA LEU A 144 -5.09 5.51 3.03
C LEU A 144 -6.09 6.25 2.13
N ASP A 145 -6.29 5.81 0.88
CA ASP A 145 -7.30 6.36 -0.03
C ASP A 145 -8.71 6.14 0.52
N SER A 146 -8.99 4.96 1.09
CA SER A 146 -10.28 4.67 1.70
C SER A 146 -10.56 5.55 2.93
N LEU A 147 -9.56 5.87 3.74
CA LEU A 147 -9.72 6.80 4.86
C LEU A 147 -10.12 8.19 4.38
N ILE A 148 -9.51 8.68 3.30
CA ILE A 148 -9.88 9.97 2.68
C ILE A 148 -11.33 9.90 2.19
N ARG A 149 -11.71 8.87 1.45
CA ARG A 149 -13.08 8.67 0.96
C ARG A 149 -14.11 8.71 2.09
N GLU A 150 -13.90 7.90 3.12
CA GLU A 150 -14.81 7.84 4.27
C GLU A 150 -14.96 9.20 4.96
N GLN A 151 -13.85 9.92 5.12
CA GLN A 151 -13.86 11.26 5.72
C GLN A 151 -14.61 12.27 4.85
N GLN A 152 -14.46 12.24 3.50
CA GLN A 152 -15.18 13.15 2.59
C GLN A 152 -16.69 12.87 2.61
N ILE A 153 -17.10 11.63 2.63
CA ILE A 153 -18.51 11.21 2.72
C ILE A 153 -19.07 11.58 4.10
N ALA A 154 -18.39 11.25 5.19
CA ALA A 154 -18.84 11.52 6.55
C ALA A 154 -18.98 13.03 6.84
N SER A 155 -18.14 13.86 6.22
CA SER A 155 -18.25 15.33 6.33
C SER A 155 -19.35 15.95 5.47
N GLY A 156 -20.08 15.15 4.66
CA GLY A 156 -21.12 15.62 3.75
C GLY A 156 -20.62 16.44 2.55
N ARG A 157 -19.30 16.46 2.29
CA ARG A 157 -18.73 17.16 1.13
C ARG A 157 -18.93 16.40 -0.17
N ILE A 158 -18.97 15.09 -0.07
CA ILE A 158 -19.24 14.17 -1.18
C ILE A 158 -20.47 13.35 -0.81
N ALA A 159 -21.44 13.30 -1.71
CA ALA A 159 -22.54 12.35 -1.56
C ALA A 159 -22.04 10.92 -1.79
N HIS A 160 -22.61 9.97 -1.05
CA HIS A 160 -22.24 8.56 -1.23
C HIS A 160 -22.55 8.12 -2.66
N PRO A 161 -21.57 7.60 -3.44
CA PRO A 161 -21.81 7.13 -4.79
C PRO A 161 -22.87 6.02 -4.82
N PRO A 162 -23.75 6.00 -5.82
CA PRO A 162 -24.87 5.06 -5.87
C PRO A 162 -24.45 3.64 -6.27
N ASP A 163 -23.28 3.48 -6.88
CA ASP A 163 -22.81 2.20 -7.43
C ASP A 163 -21.29 2.00 -7.23
N ALA A 164 -20.83 0.80 -7.59
CA ALA A 164 -19.42 0.43 -7.47
C ALA A 164 -18.51 1.22 -8.42
N ALA A 165 -19.01 1.65 -9.58
CA ALA A 165 -18.23 2.43 -10.53
C ALA A 165 -17.97 3.85 -10.01
N GLY A 166 -18.99 4.50 -9.46
CA GLY A 166 -18.85 5.79 -8.80
C GLY A 166 -17.94 5.72 -7.58
N LEU A 167 -18.01 4.61 -6.81
CA LEU A 167 -17.12 4.41 -5.66
C LEU A 167 -15.65 4.28 -6.12
N ALA A 168 -15.39 3.49 -7.17
CA ALA A 168 -14.05 3.35 -7.75
C ALA A 168 -13.51 4.67 -8.33
N ALA A 169 -14.38 5.47 -8.96
CA ALA A 169 -14.01 6.80 -9.44
C ALA A 169 -13.62 7.73 -8.28
N LEU A 170 -14.37 7.69 -7.17
CA LEU A 170 -14.05 8.46 -5.97
C LEU A 170 -12.74 8.00 -5.32
N ASP A 171 -12.47 6.68 -5.27
CA ASP A 171 -11.18 6.14 -4.82
C ASP A 171 -10.02 6.65 -5.69
N GLY A 172 -10.22 6.75 -7.01
CA GLY A 172 -9.24 7.34 -7.92
C GLY A 172 -8.94 8.80 -7.59
N LEU A 173 -9.98 9.62 -7.32
CA LEU A 173 -9.81 11.02 -6.91
C LEU A 173 -9.15 11.16 -5.52
N CYS A 174 -9.48 10.29 -4.58
CA CYS A 174 -8.83 10.27 -3.26
C CYS A 174 -7.34 9.92 -3.37
N ARG A 175 -6.99 8.98 -4.25
CA ARG A 175 -5.59 8.67 -4.60
C ARG A 175 -4.88 9.87 -5.20
N GLU A 176 -5.48 10.52 -6.18
CA GLU A 176 -4.92 11.73 -6.80
C GLU A 176 -4.73 12.84 -5.77
N ALA A 177 -5.71 13.09 -4.90
CA ALA A 177 -5.60 14.06 -3.82
C ALA A 177 -4.43 13.73 -2.88
N LYS A 178 -4.28 12.47 -2.45
CA LYS A 178 -3.16 11.99 -1.64
C LYS A 178 -1.82 12.23 -2.32
N GLU A 179 -1.71 11.90 -3.60
CA GLU A 179 -0.46 12.06 -4.36
C GLU A 179 -0.09 13.53 -4.52
N GLN A 180 -1.06 14.40 -4.80
CA GLN A 180 -0.84 15.85 -4.90
C GLN A 180 -0.42 16.48 -3.57
N LEU A 181 -0.91 15.99 -2.42
CA LEU A 181 -0.50 16.46 -1.09
C LEU A 181 0.95 16.12 -0.73
N SER A 182 1.64 15.28 -1.50
CA SER A 182 3.08 15.07 -1.34
C SER A 182 3.91 16.33 -1.65
N THR A 183 3.34 17.28 -2.40
CA THR A 183 4.02 18.52 -2.83
C THR A 183 3.19 19.78 -2.56
N ASN A 184 1.90 19.65 -2.25
CA ASN A 184 0.99 20.75 -2.01
C ASN A 184 0.47 20.75 -0.57
N THR A 185 0.14 21.89 -0.03
CA THR A 185 -0.42 22.03 1.32
C THR A 185 -1.94 21.79 1.37
N ALA A 186 -2.62 21.92 0.22
CA ALA A 186 -4.05 21.64 0.07
C ALA A 186 -4.38 21.27 -1.37
N VAL A 187 -5.43 20.47 -1.54
CA VAL A 187 -5.92 20.00 -2.82
C VAL A 187 -7.44 20.12 -2.86
N ALA A 188 -7.98 20.51 -4.02
CA ALA A 188 -9.41 20.58 -4.31
C ALA A 188 -9.67 19.93 -5.68
N LEU A 189 -10.32 18.76 -5.70
CA LEU A 189 -10.62 18.01 -6.90
C LEU A 189 -12.13 17.89 -7.09
N PRO A 190 -12.69 18.34 -8.23
CA PRO A 190 -14.12 18.21 -8.52
C PRO A 190 -14.48 16.75 -8.81
N SER A 191 -15.67 16.33 -8.37
CA SER A 191 -16.33 15.10 -8.74
C SER A 191 -17.79 15.33 -9.11
N GLU A 192 -18.43 14.34 -9.68
CA GLU A 192 -19.87 14.40 -9.96
C GLU A 192 -20.72 14.50 -8.68
N GLN A 193 -20.22 13.97 -7.56
CA GLN A 193 -20.91 13.93 -6.28
C GLN A 193 -20.54 15.07 -5.32
N GLY A 194 -19.63 15.96 -5.72
CA GLY A 194 -19.18 17.08 -4.88
C GLY A 194 -17.72 17.45 -5.10
N LEU A 195 -17.08 17.98 -4.05
CA LEU A 195 -15.70 18.45 -4.09
C LEU A 195 -14.84 17.70 -3.06
N VAL A 196 -13.82 16.97 -3.51
CA VAL A 196 -12.78 16.43 -2.63
C VAL A 196 -11.88 17.58 -2.21
N LEU A 197 -12.00 18.02 -0.97
CA LEU A 197 -11.18 19.08 -0.39
C LEU A 197 -10.36 18.52 0.78
N LEU A 198 -9.05 18.59 0.66
CA LEU A 198 -8.15 18.00 1.64
C LEU A 198 -6.93 18.90 1.86
N ALA A 199 -6.71 19.30 3.12
CA ALA A 199 -5.48 19.97 3.55
C ALA A 199 -4.48 18.94 4.08
N GLN A 200 -3.19 19.20 3.93
CA GLN A 200 -2.11 18.31 4.37
C GLN A 200 -2.23 17.97 5.86
N GLU A 201 -2.48 18.97 6.72
CA GLU A 201 -2.63 18.75 8.17
C GLU A 201 -3.80 17.82 8.51
N ASN A 202 -4.94 17.99 7.82
CA ASN A 202 -6.10 17.13 8.01
C ASN A 202 -5.80 15.70 7.54
N PHE A 203 -5.10 15.55 6.43
CA PHE A 203 -4.68 14.26 5.90
C PHE A 203 -3.69 13.59 6.85
N GLU A 204 -2.64 14.28 7.32
CA GLU A 204 -1.67 13.76 8.28
C GLU A 204 -2.36 13.29 9.58
N SER A 205 -3.32 14.07 10.09
CA SER A 205 -4.13 13.68 11.26
C SER A 205 -4.96 12.43 11.01
N LEU A 206 -5.56 12.30 9.83
CA LEU A 206 -6.40 11.18 9.43
C LEU A 206 -5.62 9.86 9.37
N ILE A 207 -4.40 9.90 8.84
CA ILE A 207 -3.57 8.71 8.63
C ILE A 207 -2.60 8.40 9.78
N MET A 208 -2.51 9.26 10.80
CA MET A 208 -1.53 9.16 11.89
C MET A 208 -1.50 7.77 12.52
N LEU A 209 -2.65 7.23 12.91
CA LEU A 209 -2.75 5.91 13.54
C LEU A 209 -2.25 4.78 12.64
N ALA A 210 -2.55 4.86 11.33
CA ALA A 210 -2.09 3.88 10.36
C ALA A 210 -0.56 3.91 10.23
N ILE A 211 0.03 5.11 10.16
CA ILE A 211 1.48 5.26 10.04
C ILE A 211 2.19 4.87 11.35
N GLU A 212 1.65 5.22 12.52
CA GLU A 212 2.21 4.75 13.80
C GLU A 212 2.11 3.22 13.96
N SER A 213 1.02 2.60 13.48
CA SER A 213 0.90 1.14 13.45
C SER A 213 1.93 0.49 12.53
N SER A 214 2.21 1.11 11.38
CA SER A 214 3.26 0.65 10.46
C SER A 214 4.67 0.74 11.08
N ALA A 215 4.95 1.83 11.82
CA ALA A 215 6.21 1.99 12.53
C ALA A 215 6.36 0.97 13.68
N ARG A 216 5.26 0.63 14.36
CA ARG A 216 5.26 -0.44 15.36
C ARG A 216 5.61 -1.78 14.75
N MET A 217 4.98 -2.15 13.61
CA MET A 217 5.34 -3.34 12.86
C MET A 217 6.83 -3.34 12.48
N ALA A 218 7.37 -2.21 12.03
CA ALA A 218 8.79 -2.10 11.70
C ALA A 218 9.70 -2.37 12.92
N ARG A 219 9.34 -1.88 14.11
CA ARG A 219 10.06 -2.20 15.36
C ARG A 219 9.99 -3.67 15.71
N ASP A 220 8.82 -4.29 15.53
CA ASP A 220 8.66 -5.73 15.80
C ASP A 220 9.53 -6.57 14.86
N VAL A 221 9.62 -6.20 13.59
CA VAL A 221 10.50 -6.82 12.59
C VAL A 221 11.98 -6.68 12.99
N ILE A 222 12.42 -5.49 13.45
CA ILE A 222 13.77 -5.28 13.96
C ILE A 222 14.04 -6.19 15.16
N THR A 223 13.12 -6.22 16.12
CA THR A 223 13.26 -7.05 17.33
C THR A 223 13.38 -8.54 16.98
N ARG A 224 12.58 -9.02 16.02
CA ARG A 224 12.62 -10.44 15.58
C ARG A 224 13.84 -10.78 14.74
N SER A 225 14.47 -9.78 14.11
CA SER A 225 15.71 -10.01 13.35
C SER A 225 16.93 -10.27 14.22
N ASP A 226 16.83 -9.98 15.52
CA ASP A 226 17.92 -10.05 16.52
C ASP A 226 19.20 -9.32 16.05
N ARG A 227 19.05 -8.20 15.35
CA ARG A 227 20.16 -7.40 14.80
C ARG A 227 19.92 -5.92 15.04
N PRO A 228 20.97 -5.20 15.46
CA PRO A 228 20.90 -3.73 15.49
C PRO A 228 20.79 -3.20 14.06
N VAL A 229 19.97 -2.17 13.86
CA VAL A 229 19.84 -1.46 12.59
C VAL A 229 20.41 -0.06 12.72
N HIS A 230 21.00 0.46 11.64
CA HIS A 230 21.69 1.74 11.62
C HIS A 230 21.02 2.77 10.70
N GLY A 231 19.92 2.39 10.03
CA GLY A 231 19.14 3.27 9.18
C GLY A 231 17.87 2.59 8.67
N VAL A 232 16.98 3.39 8.12
CA VAL A 232 15.77 2.95 7.42
C VAL A 232 15.81 3.50 6.00
N LEU A 233 15.64 2.64 5.02
CA LEU A 233 15.39 3.02 3.62
C LEU A 233 13.89 2.94 3.37
N ALA A 234 13.23 4.09 3.30
CA ALA A 234 11.79 4.18 3.05
C ALA A 234 11.53 4.33 1.54
N ILE A 235 10.85 3.36 0.96
CA ILE A 235 10.53 3.28 -0.47
C ILE A 235 9.03 3.04 -0.69
N GLY A 236 8.63 2.96 -1.95
CA GLY A 236 7.21 2.90 -2.31
C GLY A 236 6.58 4.30 -2.44
N GLY A 237 5.44 4.39 -3.11
CA GLY A 237 4.80 5.69 -3.37
C GLY A 237 4.40 6.46 -2.12
N CYS A 238 3.98 5.75 -1.07
CA CYS A 238 3.58 6.38 0.19
C CYS A 238 4.76 6.91 1.02
N ALA A 239 6.01 6.54 0.71
CA ALA A 239 7.18 7.15 1.34
C ALA A 239 7.35 8.64 0.99
N ARG A 240 6.67 9.14 -0.04
CA ARG A 240 6.59 10.58 -0.37
C ARG A 240 5.79 11.39 0.64
N ILE A 241 4.95 10.75 1.44
CA ILE A 241 4.16 11.43 2.48
C ILE A 241 5.11 11.85 3.61
N PRO A 242 5.25 13.16 3.90
CA PRO A 242 6.26 13.63 4.86
C PRO A 242 6.08 13.04 6.27
N LEU A 243 4.84 12.74 6.66
CA LEU A 243 4.52 12.11 7.94
C LEU A 243 5.21 10.75 8.10
N VAL A 244 5.35 9.96 7.03
CA VAL A 244 5.96 8.62 7.08
C VAL A 244 7.40 8.70 7.59
N ALA A 245 8.23 9.54 6.99
CA ALA A 245 9.61 9.71 7.43
C ALA A 245 9.70 10.22 8.88
N LYS A 246 8.91 11.25 9.22
CA LYS A 246 8.87 11.84 10.59
C LYS A 246 8.52 10.80 11.67
N VAL A 247 7.51 9.96 11.39
CA VAL A 247 7.08 8.92 12.33
C VAL A 247 8.14 7.82 12.45
N LEU A 248 8.70 7.36 11.33
CA LEU A 248 9.76 6.35 11.34
C LEU A 248 10.99 6.84 12.11
N GLU A 249 11.47 8.07 11.89
CA GLU A 249 12.59 8.67 12.63
C GLU A 249 12.34 8.68 14.14
N ARG A 250 11.14 9.14 14.53
CA ARG A 250 10.74 9.19 15.94
C ARG A 250 10.69 7.81 16.59
N TRP A 251 10.20 6.79 15.87
CA TRP A 251 10.01 5.44 16.41
C TRP A 251 11.27 4.58 16.38
N MET A 252 12.12 4.75 15.37
CA MET A 252 13.32 3.94 15.18
C MET A 252 14.55 4.54 15.84
N GLY A 253 14.62 5.86 15.98
CA GLY A 253 15.79 6.55 16.53
C GLY A 253 17.04 6.45 15.66
N VAL A 254 16.88 6.09 14.38
CA VAL A 254 17.96 6.01 13.37
C VAL A 254 17.58 6.85 12.16
N PRO A 255 18.56 7.28 11.33
CA PRO A 255 18.27 8.05 10.12
C PRO A 255 17.30 7.34 9.17
N VAL A 256 16.34 8.08 8.63
CA VAL A 256 15.42 7.62 7.59
C VAL A 256 15.82 8.23 6.26
N ILE A 257 16.12 7.39 5.30
CA ILE A 257 16.53 7.74 3.96
C ILE A 257 15.34 7.54 3.03
N VAL A 258 14.88 8.63 2.42
CA VAL A 258 13.83 8.60 1.39
C VAL A 258 14.48 9.01 0.07
N PRO A 259 14.74 8.07 -0.83
CA PRO A 259 15.33 8.38 -2.14
C PRO A 259 14.41 9.26 -2.97
N GLN A 260 14.99 10.02 -3.90
CA GLN A 260 14.21 10.73 -4.91
C GLN A 260 13.40 9.72 -5.74
N SER A 261 12.10 9.95 -5.90
CA SER A 261 11.16 9.04 -6.58
C SER A 261 11.16 7.64 -5.97
N PRO A 262 10.79 7.52 -4.67
CA PRO A 262 10.92 6.27 -3.90
C PRO A 262 10.10 5.12 -4.50
N GLU A 263 9.07 5.41 -5.29
CA GLU A 263 8.26 4.44 -6.02
C GLU A 263 8.99 3.75 -7.19
N THR A 264 10.12 4.30 -7.64
CA THR A 264 10.90 3.77 -8.78
C THR A 264 12.18 3.07 -8.36
N VAL A 265 12.51 3.10 -7.08
CA VAL A 265 13.77 2.55 -6.53
C VAL A 265 13.98 1.10 -6.90
N VAL A 266 12.95 0.26 -6.73
CA VAL A 266 13.00 -1.17 -7.06
C VAL A 266 13.24 -1.39 -8.56
N ALA A 267 12.57 -0.63 -9.43
CA ALA A 267 12.75 -0.75 -10.87
C ALA A 267 14.16 -0.33 -11.30
N ARG A 268 14.67 0.79 -10.77
CA ARG A 268 16.03 1.27 -11.04
C ARG A 268 17.08 0.29 -10.55
N GLY A 269 16.92 -0.26 -9.34
CA GLY A 269 17.84 -1.25 -8.81
C GLY A 269 17.80 -2.58 -9.57
N ALA A 270 16.62 -3.04 -9.99
CA ALA A 270 16.51 -4.21 -10.86
C ALA A 270 17.26 -4.00 -12.19
N ALA A 271 17.13 -2.81 -12.79
CA ALA A 271 17.83 -2.47 -14.02
C ALA A 271 19.38 -2.49 -13.85
N LEU A 272 19.89 -2.10 -12.68
CA LEU A 272 21.33 -2.19 -12.36
C LEU A 272 21.82 -3.64 -12.19
N LEU A 273 20.93 -4.54 -11.77
CA LEU A 273 21.22 -5.96 -11.58
C LEU A 273 21.01 -6.80 -12.85
N ALA A 274 20.36 -6.23 -13.88
CA ALA A 274 20.06 -6.97 -15.11
C ALA A 274 21.35 -7.48 -15.79
N ARG A 275 21.42 -8.78 -16.04
CA ARG A 275 22.52 -9.45 -16.73
C ARG A 275 21.97 -10.31 -17.84
N PRO A 276 22.68 -10.45 -18.98
CA PRO A 276 22.31 -11.40 -20.01
C PRO A 276 22.24 -12.80 -19.39
N VAL A 277 21.11 -13.45 -19.52
CA VAL A 277 21.01 -14.87 -19.20
C VAL A 277 21.86 -15.58 -20.21
N GLN A 278 23.01 -16.10 -19.81
CA GLN A 278 23.74 -17.04 -20.63
C GLN A 278 22.81 -18.26 -20.77
N PRO A 279 22.44 -18.66 -22.02
CA PRO A 279 21.84 -19.95 -22.17
C PRO A 279 22.80 -20.92 -21.49
N GLU A 280 22.35 -21.60 -20.44
CA GLU A 280 23.09 -22.71 -19.88
C GLU A 280 23.48 -23.51 -21.07
N ALA A 281 24.79 -23.56 -21.37
CA ALA A 281 25.31 -24.43 -22.41
C ALA A 281 24.77 -25.77 -21.98
N ALA A 282 23.68 -26.18 -22.60
CA ALA A 282 23.13 -27.51 -22.43
C ALA A 282 24.37 -28.37 -22.40
N ALA A 283 24.55 -29.16 -21.36
CA ALA A 283 25.71 -29.99 -21.15
C ALA A 283 25.91 -30.86 -22.40
N ALA A 284 26.32 -30.21 -23.46
CA ALA A 284 26.82 -30.75 -24.71
C ALA A 284 28.30 -30.96 -24.50
N GLY A 285 28.59 -31.81 -23.52
CA GLY A 285 29.94 -32.05 -23.13
C GLY A 285 30.04 -33.35 -22.32
N ALA A 286 29.33 -34.34 -22.72
CA ALA A 286 29.64 -35.76 -22.45
C ALA A 286 28.85 -36.66 -23.39
N VAL A 287 28.87 -36.37 -24.68
CA VAL A 287 28.90 -37.51 -25.61
C VAL A 287 30.34 -37.98 -25.57
N LEU A 288 30.67 -38.67 -24.50
CA LEU A 288 31.68 -39.69 -24.62
C LEU A 288 31.13 -40.66 -25.67
N ASP A 289 31.89 -40.80 -26.76
CA ASP A 289 31.86 -41.94 -27.64
C ASP A 289 31.76 -43.21 -26.79
N ASP A 290 30.58 -43.63 -26.45
CA ASP A 290 30.33 -45.02 -26.07
C ASP A 290 29.72 -45.68 -27.29
N GLU A 291 30.66 -46.11 -28.09
CA GLU A 291 30.52 -46.95 -29.24
C GLU A 291 29.56 -48.11 -28.91
N LEU A 292 28.41 -48.10 -29.60
CA LEU A 292 27.70 -49.30 -30.08
C LEU A 292 27.95 -50.59 -29.30
N SER A 293 27.58 -50.67 -28.04
CA SER A 293 27.35 -51.95 -27.36
C SER A 293 25.85 -52.25 -27.40
N PRO A 294 25.44 -53.35 -28.02
CA PRO A 294 24.04 -53.71 -28.07
C PRO A 294 23.45 -53.92 -26.69
N ALA A 295 22.27 -53.37 -26.44
CA ALA A 295 21.58 -53.28 -25.17
C ALA A 295 21.35 -54.64 -24.41
N TRP A 296 21.67 -55.78 -25.03
CA TRP A 296 21.52 -57.10 -24.42
C TRP A 296 22.79 -57.57 -23.63
N LEU A 297 23.90 -56.80 -23.67
CA LEU A 297 25.09 -57.09 -22.91
C LEU A 297 25.19 -56.36 -21.56
N SER A 298 24.22 -55.53 -21.22
CA SER A 298 24.20 -54.81 -19.97
C SER A 298 23.65 -55.71 -18.86
N THR A 299 24.50 -56.07 -17.92
CA THR A 299 24.07 -56.74 -16.69
C THR A 299 23.06 -55.88 -15.93
N PRO A 300 21.89 -56.39 -15.53
CA PRO A 300 20.89 -55.58 -14.87
C PRO A 300 21.42 -55.05 -13.52
N PRO A 301 21.26 -53.76 -13.20
CA PRO A 301 21.68 -53.21 -11.95
C PRO A 301 20.91 -53.84 -10.80
N LYS A 302 21.63 -54.33 -9.80
CA LYS A 302 21.10 -54.91 -8.56
C LYS A 302 20.15 -53.90 -7.95
N LYS A 303 18.84 -54.18 -7.97
CA LYS A 303 17.80 -53.36 -7.35
C LYS A 303 18.09 -53.22 -5.84
N ARG A 304 18.51 -52.05 -5.40
CA ARG A 304 18.43 -51.66 -4.01
C ARG A 304 16.95 -51.61 -3.64
N GLY A 305 16.52 -52.45 -2.72
CA GLY A 305 15.13 -52.56 -2.31
C GLY A 305 14.55 -51.22 -1.89
N LYS A 306 13.60 -50.71 -2.64
CA LYS A 306 12.68 -49.69 -2.16
C LYS A 306 11.85 -50.33 -1.05
N ARG A 307 11.94 -49.79 0.16
CA ARG A 307 10.96 -50.08 1.21
C ARG A 307 9.59 -49.69 0.62
N GLU A 308 8.77 -50.67 0.33
CA GLU A 308 7.37 -50.48 0.04
C GLU A 308 6.70 -49.92 1.29
N ILE A 309 6.31 -48.64 1.22
CA ILE A 309 5.42 -48.05 2.21
C ILE A 309 4.06 -48.70 1.95
N SER A 310 3.64 -49.52 2.90
CA SER A 310 2.37 -50.26 2.83
C SER A 310 1.24 -49.27 2.56
N GLY A 311 0.38 -49.56 1.56
CA GLY A 311 -0.77 -48.73 1.16
C GLY A 311 -1.74 -48.39 2.32
N ALA A 312 -1.69 -49.17 3.41
CA ALA A 312 -2.43 -48.90 4.65
C ALA A 312 -2.03 -47.60 5.35
N VAL A 313 -0.73 -47.19 5.26
CA VAL A 313 -0.25 -45.93 5.87
C VAL A 313 -0.73 -44.72 5.11
N LEU A 314 -0.83 -44.82 3.78
CA LEU A 314 -1.32 -43.70 2.95
C LEU A 314 -2.82 -43.47 3.08
N THR A 315 -3.63 -44.54 3.27
CA THR A 315 -5.06 -44.44 3.48
C THR A 315 -5.41 -43.84 4.85
N VAL A 316 -4.66 -44.16 5.90
CA VAL A 316 -4.85 -43.59 7.24
C VAL A 316 -4.48 -42.10 7.25
N SER A 317 -3.41 -41.73 6.55
CA SER A 317 -3.01 -40.32 6.44
C SER A 317 -4.04 -39.47 5.65
N ALA A 318 -4.61 -40.02 4.57
CA ALA A 318 -5.66 -39.34 3.80
C ALA A 318 -6.94 -39.17 4.60
N LEU A 319 -7.34 -40.17 5.41
CA LEU A 319 -8.50 -40.11 6.28
C LEU A 319 -8.32 -39.08 7.41
N ALA A 320 -7.12 -38.96 7.97
CA ALA A 320 -6.81 -37.98 9.00
C ALA A 320 -6.88 -36.53 8.45
N VAL A 321 -6.44 -36.30 7.22
CA VAL A 321 -6.52 -35.00 6.58
C VAL A 321 -7.97 -34.63 6.27
N VAL A 322 -8.79 -35.57 5.78
CA VAL A 322 -10.20 -35.32 5.52
C VAL A 322 -10.98 -35.04 6.80
N ALA A 323 -10.66 -35.75 7.90
CA ALA A 323 -11.27 -35.50 9.22
C ALA A 323 -10.87 -34.13 9.77
N ALA A 324 -9.61 -33.70 9.61
CA ALA A 324 -9.14 -32.39 10.03
C ALA A 324 -9.80 -31.25 9.24
N ILE A 325 -9.99 -31.44 7.92
CA ILE A 325 -10.69 -30.46 7.07
C ILE A 325 -12.19 -30.42 7.42
N GLY A 326 -12.82 -31.57 7.69
CA GLY A 326 -14.23 -31.63 8.10
C GLY A 326 -14.49 -30.92 9.43
N LEU A 327 -13.59 -31.06 10.40
CA LEU A 327 -13.64 -30.36 11.69
C LEU A 327 -13.40 -28.86 11.52
N GLY A 328 -12.48 -28.46 10.64
CA GLY A 328 -12.17 -27.05 10.35
C GLY A 328 -13.28 -26.32 9.61
N LEU A 329 -14.10 -27.03 8.83
CA LEU A 329 -15.24 -26.49 8.09
C LEU A 329 -16.58 -26.50 8.88
N GLY A 330 -16.56 -26.83 10.17
CA GLY A 330 -17.75 -26.77 11.03
C GLY A 330 -18.69 -27.97 10.96
N TYR A 331 -18.30 -29.07 10.30
CA TYR A 331 -19.08 -30.31 10.25
C TYR A 331 -18.81 -31.25 11.43
N GLY A 332 -17.80 -30.97 12.26
CA GLY A 332 -17.38 -31.78 13.38
C GLY A 332 -18.48 -32.04 14.48
N PRO A 333 -19.24 -31.01 14.89
CA PRO A 333 -20.24 -31.18 15.95
C PRO A 333 -21.39 -32.10 15.57
N GLN A 334 -21.74 -32.17 14.28
CA GLN A 334 -22.87 -32.96 13.81
C GLN A 334 -22.57 -34.45 13.66
N VAL A 335 -21.31 -34.81 13.42
CA VAL A 335 -20.89 -36.20 13.29
C VAL A 335 -20.79 -36.88 14.65
N LEU A 336 -20.37 -36.11 15.68
CA LEU A 336 -20.29 -36.63 17.07
C LEU A 336 -21.63 -36.75 17.80
N GLN A 337 -22.71 -36.08 17.32
CA GLN A 337 -24.03 -36.18 17.89
C GLN A 337 -24.87 -37.36 17.37
N ARG A 338 -24.41 -38.07 16.33
CA ARG A 338 -25.17 -39.14 15.70
C ARG A 338 -25.01 -40.50 16.36
N ASP A 339 -23.97 -40.69 17.16
CA ASP A 339 -23.64 -41.96 17.80
C ASP A 339 -24.05 -42.06 19.30
N SER A 340 -24.80 -41.05 19.84
CA SER A 340 -25.23 -41.04 21.25
C SER A 340 -26.73 -41.26 21.47
N HIS A 341 -27.46 -41.82 20.51
CA HIS A 341 -28.85 -42.18 20.70
C HIS A 341 -29.03 -43.72 20.68
N SER A 342 -28.80 -44.36 21.80
CA SER A 342 -29.59 -45.54 22.22
C SER A 342 -29.63 -45.61 23.74
N GLU A 343 -30.89 -45.69 24.21
CA GLU A 343 -31.40 -46.17 25.49
C GLU A 343 -31.45 -45.24 26.71
N GLY A 344 -32.69 -44.96 27.15
CA GLY A 344 -33.05 -44.62 28.51
C GLY A 344 -34.11 -43.53 28.65
N SER A 345 -35.35 -43.98 28.85
CA SER A 345 -36.61 -43.25 29.13
C SER A 345 -36.59 -42.35 30.38
N PRO A 346 -37.72 -41.67 30.71
CA PRO A 346 -37.79 -40.23 30.73
C PRO A 346 -37.94 -39.64 32.15
N THR A 347 -37.45 -38.43 32.36
CA THR A 347 -37.91 -37.60 33.50
C THR A 347 -38.02 -36.14 33.09
N VAL A 348 -39.14 -35.58 33.57
CA VAL A 348 -39.81 -34.31 33.30
C VAL A 348 -38.91 -33.06 33.39
N PRO A 349 -39.13 -32.01 32.57
CA PRO A 349 -38.29 -30.82 32.50
C PRO A 349 -38.67 -29.80 33.58
N THR A 350 -37.64 -29.27 34.23
CA THR A 350 -37.78 -28.03 35.01
C THR A 350 -37.22 -26.88 34.17
N THR A 351 -38.14 -26.00 33.82
CA THR A 351 -37.89 -24.76 33.08
C THR A 351 -37.11 -23.79 33.95
N THR A 352 -35.92 -23.38 33.48
CA THR A 352 -35.28 -22.16 34.01
C THR A 352 -34.85 -21.31 32.82
N SER A 353 -35.61 -20.26 32.55
CA SER A 353 -35.29 -19.20 31.63
C SER A 353 -34.06 -18.39 32.08
N PRO A 354 -33.16 -18.01 31.22
CA PRO A 354 -32.18 -16.99 31.56
C PRO A 354 -32.81 -15.61 31.55
N ARG A 355 -32.63 -14.92 32.64
CA ARG A 355 -33.10 -13.56 32.93
C ARG A 355 -32.31 -12.59 32.07
N THR A 356 -32.97 -11.99 31.09
CA THR A 356 -32.48 -10.83 30.37
C THR A 356 -32.61 -9.62 31.28
N THR A 357 -31.51 -9.03 31.68
CA THR A 357 -31.45 -7.76 32.42
C THR A 357 -31.60 -6.61 31.44
N THR A 358 -32.82 -6.13 31.28
CA THR A 358 -33.10 -4.85 30.61
C THR A 358 -32.81 -3.73 31.61
N LEU A 359 -31.85 -2.87 31.34
CA LEU A 359 -31.66 -1.62 32.04
C LEU A 359 -32.66 -0.61 31.49
N ASP A 360 -33.60 -0.22 32.33
CA ASP A 360 -34.61 0.81 32.10
C ASP A 360 -33.99 2.20 32.48
N PRO A 361 -33.93 3.20 31.58
CA PRO A 361 -33.57 4.56 31.98
C PRO A 361 -34.81 5.38 32.27
N GLN A 362 -35.33 5.32 33.50
CA GLN A 362 -36.26 6.32 34.01
C GLN A 362 -35.47 7.48 34.62
N ILE A 363 -35.30 8.54 33.85
CA ILE A 363 -35.01 9.89 34.38
C ILE A 363 -36.33 10.63 34.36
N ALA A 364 -36.90 10.80 35.55
CA ALA A 364 -38.12 11.59 35.79
C ALA A 364 -37.78 13.08 35.58
N VAL A 365 -38.41 13.68 34.59
CA VAL A 365 -38.49 15.15 34.47
C VAL A 365 -39.77 15.58 35.20
N ALA A 366 -39.59 16.38 36.24
CA ALA A 366 -40.71 17.02 36.93
C ALA A 366 -41.34 18.12 36.07
N PRO A 367 -42.68 18.26 36.06
CA PRO A 367 -43.32 19.34 35.32
C PRO A 367 -43.24 20.66 36.07
N ALA A 368 -42.79 21.69 35.38
CA ALA A 368 -42.84 23.06 35.84
C ALA A 368 -44.28 23.60 35.67
N THR A 369 -44.88 24.08 36.75
CA THR A 369 -46.14 24.80 36.83
C THR A 369 -46.07 26.15 36.11
N PRO A 370 -47.18 26.56 35.44
CA PRO A 370 -47.23 27.91 34.81
C PRO A 370 -47.61 28.95 35.86
N SER A 371 -46.86 30.02 35.95
CA SER A 371 -47.23 31.23 36.67
C SER A 371 -47.85 32.25 35.72
N GLU A 372 -48.89 32.80 36.25
CA GLU A 372 -49.86 33.71 35.62
C GLU A 372 -49.26 35.04 35.10
N THR A 373 -49.89 35.49 34.06
CA THR A 373 -49.84 36.83 33.44
C THR A 373 -50.41 37.89 34.39
N PRO A 374 -49.94 39.15 34.29
CA PRO A 374 -50.90 40.25 34.21
C PRO A 374 -50.80 41.01 32.88
N ALA A 375 -51.99 41.31 32.40
CA ALA A 375 -52.27 42.12 31.25
C ALA A 375 -51.90 43.60 31.45
N GLU A 376 -51.88 44.26 30.34
CA GLU A 376 -52.09 45.70 30.07
C GLU A 376 -50.88 46.52 29.68
N SER A 377 -50.77 46.86 28.39
CA SER A 377 -51.08 48.22 27.97
C SER A 377 -50.94 48.32 26.46
N VAL A 378 -52.03 48.75 25.82
CA VAL A 378 -52.13 49.11 24.42
C VAL A 378 -51.42 50.44 24.20
N ALA A 379 -50.36 50.48 23.40
CA ALA A 379 -49.75 51.71 22.87
C ALA A 379 -49.81 51.73 21.33
N ALA A 380 -50.30 52.85 20.79
CA ALA A 380 -50.55 53.12 19.38
C ALA A 380 -49.29 52.99 18.48
N PRO A 381 -49.49 52.73 17.18
CA PRO A 381 -48.33 52.53 16.24
C PRO A 381 -47.67 53.91 15.93
N PRO A 382 -46.36 53.98 15.87
CA PRO A 382 -45.63 55.15 15.44
C PRO A 382 -45.72 55.35 13.92
N PRO A 383 -45.57 56.62 13.44
CA PRO A 383 -45.75 57.01 12.03
C PRO A 383 -44.67 56.41 11.12
N ARG A 384 -45.07 56.05 9.89
CA ARG A 384 -44.18 55.58 8.81
C ARG A 384 -43.05 56.60 8.57
N ARG A 385 -41.82 56.18 8.81
CA ARG A 385 -40.62 56.88 8.41
C ARG A 385 -40.32 56.57 6.94
N ALA A 386 -39.97 57.59 6.18
CA ALA A 386 -39.60 57.55 4.77
C ALA A 386 -38.42 56.52 4.54
N THR A 387 -38.53 55.78 3.45
CA THR A 387 -37.52 54.88 2.91
C THR A 387 -36.29 55.69 2.53
N THR A 388 -35.25 55.61 3.38
CA THR A 388 -33.90 56.08 2.98
C THR A 388 -33.23 54.91 2.33
N GLU A 389 -32.79 55.07 1.10
CA GLU A 389 -31.98 54.13 0.33
C GLU A 389 -30.74 53.77 1.13
N PRO A 390 -30.38 52.45 1.28
CA PRO A 390 -29.18 52.08 2.02
C PRO A 390 -27.93 52.63 1.32
N PRO A 391 -26.93 53.11 2.08
CA PRO A 391 -25.69 53.61 1.49
C PRO A 391 -24.99 52.52 0.69
N PRO A 392 -24.31 52.85 -0.41
CA PRO A 392 -23.56 51.87 -1.21
C PRO A 392 -22.53 51.15 -0.34
N PRO A 393 -22.29 49.84 -0.59
CA PRO A 393 -21.32 49.09 0.17
C PRO A 393 -19.92 49.70 0.06
N PRO A 394 -19.12 49.71 1.13
CA PRO A 394 -17.77 50.25 1.13
C PRO A 394 -16.91 49.52 0.09
N ALA A 395 -16.01 50.24 -0.58
CA ALA A 395 -15.09 49.68 -1.56
C ALA A 395 -14.25 48.56 -0.93
N PRO A 396 -13.96 47.47 -1.66
CA PRO A 396 -13.15 46.37 -1.17
C PRO A 396 -11.80 46.87 -0.68
N GLY A 397 -11.39 46.48 0.53
CA GLY A 397 -10.08 46.78 1.08
C GLY A 397 -8.95 46.02 0.32
N PRO A 398 -7.68 46.46 0.50
CA PRO A 398 -6.53 45.89 -0.25
C PRO A 398 -6.31 44.40 -0.11
N ASN A 399 -6.96 43.75 0.85
CA ASN A 399 -6.81 42.31 1.12
C ASN A 399 -8.11 41.51 0.88
N THR A 400 -8.96 42.01 -0.03
CA THR A 400 -10.24 41.34 -0.33
C THR A 400 -10.18 40.66 -1.69
N ILE A 401 -10.42 39.34 -1.71
CA ILE A 401 -10.54 38.56 -2.94
C ILE A 401 -12.03 38.53 -3.34
N VAL A 402 -12.34 39.05 -4.53
CA VAL A 402 -13.69 39.02 -5.09
C VAL A 402 -13.77 37.94 -6.15
N VAL A 403 -14.61 36.91 -5.90
CA VAL A 403 -14.93 35.87 -6.88
C VAL A 403 -16.35 36.11 -7.38
N PRO A 404 -16.59 36.15 -8.71
CA PRO A 404 -17.93 36.35 -9.26
C PRO A 404 -18.90 35.29 -8.73
N GLY A 405 -20.00 35.73 -8.09
CA GLY A 405 -21.05 34.85 -7.56
C GLY A 405 -20.86 34.40 -6.09
N LEU A 406 -19.81 34.82 -5.40
CA LEU A 406 -19.59 34.56 -3.98
C LEU A 406 -19.45 35.91 -3.20
N PRO A 407 -19.78 35.93 -1.90
CA PRO A 407 -19.48 37.08 -1.05
C PRO A 407 -17.97 37.32 -0.98
N PRO A 408 -17.52 38.60 -0.87
CA PRO A 408 -16.08 38.91 -0.81
C PRO A 408 -15.43 38.30 0.41
N ILE A 409 -14.27 37.64 0.20
CA ILE A 409 -13.50 36.99 1.25
C ILE A 409 -12.41 37.96 1.71
N VAL A 410 -12.43 38.35 2.97
CA VAL A 410 -11.39 39.20 3.57
C VAL A 410 -10.27 38.30 4.13
N VAL A 411 -9.07 38.44 3.56
CA VAL A 411 -7.88 37.73 4.03
C VAL A 411 -7.26 38.55 5.18
N PRO A 412 -7.07 37.96 6.38
CA PRO A 412 -6.43 38.67 7.48
C PRO A 412 -4.98 39.05 7.14
N THR A 413 -4.57 40.26 7.45
CA THR A 413 -3.19 40.73 7.27
C THR A 413 -2.32 40.07 8.34
N ILE A 414 -1.32 39.31 7.93
CA ILE A 414 -0.34 38.73 8.85
C ILE A 414 0.65 39.83 9.26
N PRO A 415 0.84 40.15 10.56
CA PRO A 415 1.79 41.15 10.99
C PRO A 415 3.22 40.78 10.54
N PRO A 416 4.06 41.74 10.12
CA PRO A 416 5.42 41.47 9.62
C PRO A 416 6.36 40.86 10.67
N GLU A 417 5.98 40.89 11.92
CA GLU A 417 6.74 40.29 13.05
C GLU A 417 6.73 38.75 13.06
N VAL A 418 5.85 38.12 12.26
CA VAL A 418 5.73 36.65 12.18
C VAL A 418 6.71 36.06 11.15
N PHE A 419 7.33 36.86 10.27
CA PHE A 419 8.29 36.41 9.28
C PHE A 419 9.71 36.87 9.62
N PRO A 420 10.61 36.00 10.09
CA PRO A 420 12.01 36.35 10.40
C PRO A 420 12.92 36.38 9.16
N PHE A 421 12.44 36.86 8.00
CA PHE A 421 13.29 37.02 6.83
C PHE A 421 13.88 38.43 6.79
N PRO A 422 15.21 38.59 6.64
CA PRO A 422 15.81 39.90 6.45
C PRO A 422 15.31 40.54 5.14
N PRO A 423 15.12 41.86 5.09
CA PRO A 423 14.72 42.53 3.86
C PRO A 423 15.78 42.37 2.76
N PRO A 424 15.37 42.29 1.48
CA PRO A 424 16.32 42.22 0.37
C PRO A 424 17.19 43.46 0.32
N PRO A 425 18.47 43.36 -0.11
CA PRO A 425 19.36 44.50 -0.20
C PRO A 425 18.83 45.55 -1.21
N PRO A 426 19.03 46.83 -0.97
CA PRO A 426 18.61 47.90 -1.89
C PRO A 426 19.35 47.75 -3.22
N ARG A 427 18.63 47.98 -4.34
CA ARG A 427 19.17 48.02 -5.69
C ARG A 427 19.98 49.26 -5.92
#